data_d336a70f5ee899d237991bd4b7932b5e
#
_entry.id   d336a70f5ee899d237991bd4b7932b5e
#
_cell.length_a   1.000
_cell.length_b   1.000
_cell.length_c   1.000
_cell.angle_alpha   90.00
_cell.angle_beta   90.00
_cell.angle_gamma   90.00
#
_symmetry.space_group_name_H-M   'P 1'
#
loop_
_entity.id
_entity.type
_entity.pdbx_description
1 polymer ?
#
loop_
_entity_poly.entity_id
_entity_poly.type
_entity_poly.pdbx_seq_one_letter_code
_entity_poly.pdbx_strand_id
1 'polypeptide(L)'
;MRYIATGQEVFRIDEFTTNVIGIPQLVLMERAALRIAEHVKERFSAGAHVLIVVESGNNGGDGIAAGRILMMEGYDVEIYWVDGLKSASTGFDAQYAIAKKLNMKFVDELVNAGYDVIIDGIFGVGLSRAVMGRQAEVIKALNDMDGYKLAIDVPSGIDATTGFLLGTAFHADATVTFGLMKLGLLMGMGYEYAGEVSVVDIGFPKQAIDFVEPRLYTYDPKDVEELLPHRKRDSHKGTYGKVGIIAGSKNMAGAALFSAEAAYRMGCGLVRVCTVEENREIIQSRLPEALLTTYKEDDIDTMRSAMKTVMGWADVLVLGPGLGTGEAAQYLVDKVLRSFDGTVVLDADGINVLSEHMDLFETMHSKLILTPHLMEMSRLTNQSVTDIKANKYDLAREFAKRHNVVVALKDARTVVSDGGLQAYINITGTNGMATGGSGDVLTGIIAGLLAQGMDRFEATKLGVCMHGMAGQAAAEEKGQYSMIAGDIVRSIEQILAKEAAE
;
A
#
# COMPACT_ATOMS: atom_id res chain seq x y z
N MET A 1 9.31 10.61 -0.47
CA MET A 1 9.05 9.45 -1.34
C MET A 1 10.03 8.33 -0.99
N ARG A 2 9.56 7.10 -0.72
CA ARG A 2 10.39 5.93 -0.37
C ARG A 2 10.25 4.84 -1.42
N TYR A 3 11.35 4.30 -1.88
CA TYR A 3 11.33 3.12 -2.76
C TYR A 3 10.93 1.85 -2.00
N ILE A 4 10.23 0.98 -2.71
CA ILE A 4 9.89 -0.38 -2.28
C ILE A 4 10.57 -1.32 -3.29
N ALA A 5 11.30 -2.31 -2.80
CA ALA A 5 12.09 -3.18 -3.65
C ALA A 5 11.63 -4.64 -3.59
N THR A 6 11.73 -5.34 -4.69
CA THR A 6 11.67 -6.79 -4.74
C THR A 6 12.93 -7.40 -4.14
N GLY A 7 12.89 -8.67 -3.75
CA GLY A 7 14.09 -9.36 -3.27
C GLY A 7 15.24 -9.33 -4.29
N GLN A 8 14.92 -9.43 -5.58
CA GLN A 8 15.92 -9.37 -6.65
C GLN A 8 16.54 -7.95 -6.80
N GLU A 9 15.76 -6.89 -6.67
CA GLU A 9 16.27 -5.52 -6.70
C GLU A 9 17.20 -5.25 -5.52
N VAL A 10 16.84 -5.70 -4.31
CA VAL A 10 17.72 -5.59 -3.13
C VAL A 10 19.02 -6.34 -3.35
N PHE A 11 18.98 -7.56 -3.87
CA PHE A 11 20.16 -8.33 -4.20
C PHE A 11 21.08 -7.58 -5.18
N ARG A 12 20.53 -6.96 -6.22
CA ARG A 12 21.29 -6.15 -7.18
C ARG A 12 21.89 -4.88 -6.56
N ILE A 13 21.19 -4.24 -5.61
CA ILE A 13 21.70 -3.08 -4.86
C ILE A 13 22.89 -3.50 -4.00
N ASP A 14 22.78 -4.62 -3.29
CA ASP A 14 23.87 -5.17 -2.47
C ASP A 14 25.09 -5.54 -3.33
N GLU A 15 24.86 -6.26 -4.43
CA GLU A 15 25.91 -6.65 -5.38
C GLU A 15 26.62 -5.43 -5.99
N PHE A 16 25.91 -4.41 -6.42
CA PHE A 16 26.49 -3.17 -6.93
C PHE A 16 27.28 -2.43 -5.84
N THR A 17 26.75 -2.37 -4.63
CA THR A 17 27.40 -1.74 -3.47
C THR A 17 28.71 -2.43 -3.14
N THR A 18 28.73 -3.76 -3.15
CA THR A 18 29.93 -4.53 -2.77
C THR A 18 30.94 -4.65 -3.91
N ASN A 19 30.50 -4.97 -5.13
CA ASN A 19 31.39 -5.32 -6.23
C ASN A 19 31.80 -4.11 -7.09
N VAL A 20 30.95 -3.07 -7.19
CA VAL A 20 31.22 -1.90 -8.03
C VAL A 20 31.67 -0.70 -7.21
N ILE A 21 30.96 -0.35 -6.15
CA ILE A 21 31.35 0.73 -5.24
C ILE A 21 32.51 0.29 -4.33
N GLY A 22 32.57 -1.00 -3.96
CA GLY A 22 33.67 -1.56 -3.18
C GLY A 22 33.50 -1.45 -1.67
N ILE A 23 32.26 -1.23 -1.17
CA ILE A 23 31.98 -1.29 0.28
C ILE A 23 32.01 -2.77 0.70
N PRO A 24 32.92 -3.20 1.59
CA PRO A 24 33.01 -4.59 1.99
C PRO A 24 31.71 -5.09 2.63
N GLN A 25 31.26 -6.31 2.29
CA GLN A 25 30.07 -6.93 2.83
C GLN A 25 30.04 -6.94 4.37
N LEU A 26 31.18 -7.15 5.02
CA LEU A 26 31.29 -7.12 6.48
C LEU A 26 30.96 -5.74 7.09
N VAL A 27 31.15 -4.65 6.34
CA VAL A 27 30.76 -3.31 6.80
C VAL A 27 29.24 -3.17 6.80
N LEU A 28 28.56 -3.63 5.75
CA LEU A 28 27.10 -3.64 5.68
C LEU A 28 26.51 -4.55 6.77
N MET A 29 27.08 -5.75 6.96
CA MET A 29 26.68 -6.71 7.99
C MET A 29 26.84 -6.14 9.41
N GLU A 30 27.94 -5.45 9.72
CA GLU A 30 28.12 -4.81 11.01
C GLU A 30 27.08 -3.70 11.26
N ARG A 31 26.77 -2.89 10.24
CA ARG A 31 25.72 -1.88 10.34
C ARG A 31 24.34 -2.50 10.54
N ALA A 32 24.02 -3.58 9.83
CA ALA A 32 22.79 -4.34 10.03
C ALA A 32 22.68 -4.86 11.47
N ALA A 33 23.75 -5.49 11.95
CA ALA A 33 23.83 -6.03 13.31
C ALA A 33 23.64 -4.95 14.41
N LEU A 34 24.22 -3.77 14.22
CA LEU A 34 24.03 -2.63 15.12
C LEU A 34 22.54 -2.24 15.20
N ARG A 35 21.83 -2.18 14.05
CA ARG A 35 20.39 -1.83 14.02
C ARG A 35 19.51 -2.88 14.69
N ILE A 36 19.85 -4.17 14.53
CA ILE A 36 19.16 -5.26 15.23
C ILE A 36 19.37 -5.12 16.75
N ALA A 37 20.61 -4.91 17.17
CA ALA A 37 20.93 -4.73 18.58
C ALA A 37 20.25 -3.47 19.18
N GLU A 38 20.22 -2.35 18.46
CA GLU A 38 19.51 -1.13 18.86
C GLU A 38 18.02 -1.42 19.09
N HIS A 39 17.36 -2.13 18.18
CA HIS A 39 15.93 -2.50 18.30
C HIS A 39 15.65 -3.31 19.57
N VAL A 40 16.54 -4.25 19.92
CA VAL A 40 16.44 -5.04 21.18
C VAL A 40 16.64 -4.16 22.39
N LYS A 41 17.65 -3.28 22.38
CA LYS A 41 17.99 -2.38 23.48
C LYS A 41 16.91 -1.34 23.80
N GLU A 42 16.15 -0.92 22.82
CA GLU A 42 15.01 -0.01 23.01
C GLU A 42 13.87 -0.64 23.82
N ARG A 43 13.80 -1.98 23.85
CA ARG A 43 12.70 -2.75 24.45
C ARG A 43 13.09 -3.56 25.68
N PHE A 44 14.34 -4.00 25.76
CA PHE A 44 14.83 -4.89 26.80
C PHE A 44 16.10 -4.36 27.44
N SER A 45 16.20 -4.49 28.76
CA SER A 45 17.39 -4.09 29.52
C SER A 45 18.49 -5.16 29.43
N ALA A 46 19.74 -4.76 29.72
CA ALA A 46 20.85 -5.68 29.91
C ALA A 46 20.49 -6.78 30.92
N GLY A 47 20.97 -8.01 30.66
CA GLY A 47 20.61 -9.22 31.39
C GLY A 47 19.42 -9.98 30.80
N ALA A 48 18.68 -9.44 29.83
CA ALA A 48 17.64 -10.18 29.13
C ALA A 48 18.23 -11.40 28.38
N HIS A 49 17.49 -12.49 28.39
CA HIS A 49 17.89 -13.77 27.79
C HIS A 49 17.47 -13.80 26.31
N VAL A 50 18.44 -13.85 25.40
CA VAL A 50 18.26 -13.72 23.94
C VAL A 50 18.66 -14.99 23.23
N LEU A 51 17.73 -15.62 22.52
CA LEU A 51 18.00 -16.71 21.58
C LEU A 51 18.14 -16.16 20.16
N ILE A 52 19.21 -16.49 19.48
CA ILE A 52 19.41 -16.17 18.07
C ILE A 52 19.51 -17.47 17.28
N VAL A 53 18.61 -17.63 16.31
CA VAL A 53 18.57 -18.83 15.48
C VAL A 53 19.08 -18.51 14.08
N VAL A 54 20.10 -19.24 13.63
CA VAL A 54 20.86 -18.91 12.41
C VAL A 54 21.04 -20.10 11.48
N GLU A 55 21.14 -19.76 10.19
CA GLU A 55 21.67 -20.63 9.13
C GLU A 55 22.97 -20.05 8.55
N SER A 56 23.66 -20.82 7.72
CA SER A 56 25.00 -20.50 7.19
C SER A 56 25.02 -19.37 6.15
N GLY A 57 23.93 -18.64 5.96
CA GLY A 57 23.82 -17.51 5.03
C GLY A 57 24.26 -16.16 5.64
N ASN A 58 24.17 -15.10 4.84
CA ASN A 58 24.47 -13.75 5.31
C ASN A 58 23.52 -13.29 6.42
N ASN A 59 22.23 -13.67 6.36
CA ASN A 59 21.25 -13.37 7.40
C ASN A 59 21.66 -13.97 8.77
N GLY A 60 22.20 -15.20 8.74
CA GLY A 60 22.80 -15.82 9.94
C GLY A 60 24.05 -15.09 10.43
N GLY A 61 24.86 -14.58 9.49
CA GLY A 61 26.01 -13.73 9.82
C GLY A 61 25.59 -12.43 10.52
N ASP A 62 24.52 -11.77 10.06
CA ASP A 62 23.93 -10.60 10.71
C ASP A 62 23.46 -10.93 12.13
N GLY A 63 22.82 -12.12 12.30
CA GLY A 63 22.39 -12.63 13.60
C GLY A 63 23.54 -12.86 14.58
N ILE A 64 24.63 -13.54 14.15
CA ILE A 64 25.82 -13.76 14.99
C ILE A 64 26.46 -12.42 15.37
N ALA A 65 26.57 -11.48 14.44
CA ALA A 65 27.13 -10.16 14.71
C ALA A 65 26.27 -9.37 15.69
N ALA A 66 24.94 -9.39 15.57
CA ALA A 66 24.02 -8.79 16.52
C ALA A 66 24.13 -9.41 17.91
N GLY A 67 24.20 -10.74 17.98
CA GLY A 67 24.42 -11.45 19.25
C GLY A 67 25.73 -11.07 19.93
N ARG A 68 26.81 -10.91 19.17
CA ARG A 68 28.08 -10.43 19.68
C ARG A 68 27.97 -9.04 20.30
N ILE A 69 27.28 -8.13 19.62
CA ILE A 69 27.07 -6.75 20.13
C ILE A 69 26.26 -6.79 21.41
N LEU A 70 25.14 -7.51 21.44
CA LEU A 70 24.29 -7.66 22.62
C LEU A 70 25.05 -8.29 23.81
N MET A 71 25.81 -9.36 23.58
CA MET A 71 26.63 -9.99 24.61
C MET A 71 27.65 -9.01 25.21
N MET A 72 28.32 -8.22 24.37
CA MET A 72 29.29 -7.19 24.85
C MET A 72 28.62 -6.08 25.68
N GLU A 73 27.34 -5.88 25.51
CA GLU A 73 26.51 -4.92 26.25
C GLU A 73 25.75 -5.55 27.45
N GLY A 74 26.08 -6.81 27.77
CA GLY A 74 25.63 -7.47 29.00
C GLY A 74 24.32 -8.24 28.89
N TYR A 75 23.88 -8.61 27.68
CA TYR A 75 22.77 -9.54 27.47
C TYR A 75 23.25 -11.00 27.59
N ASP A 76 22.35 -11.89 28.05
CA ASP A 76 22.61 -13.32 28.06
C ASP A 76 22.20 -13.92 26.69
N VAL A 77 23.19 -14.19 25.84
CA VAL A 77 22.98 -14.55 24.45
C VAL A 77 23.30 -16.01 24.19
N GLU A 78 22.35 -16.74 23.64
CA GLU A 78 22.51 -18.11 23.12
C GLU A 78 22.28 -18.11 21.60
N ILE A 79 23.13 -18.87 20.88
CA ILE A 79 23.02 -19.03 19.43
C ILE A 79 22.69 -20.49 19.13
N TYR A 80 21.60 -20.72 18.40
CA TYR A 80 21.25 -22.01 17.85
C TYR A 80 21.48 -22.04 16.34
N TRP A 81 22.41 -22.92 15.89
CA TRP A 81 22.73 -23.08 14.48
C TRP A 81 22.01 -24.32 13.93
N VAL A 82 21.05 -24.13 12.99
CA VAL A 82 20.09 -25.16 12.60
C VAL A 82 20.72 -26.39 11.97
N ASP A 83 21.56 -26.22 10.95
CA ASP A 83 22.10 -27.34 10.15
C ASP A 83 23.60 -27.62 10.36
N GLY A 84 24.28 -26.86 11.21
CA GLY A 84 25.72 -27.05 11.46
C GLY A 84 26.60 -26.78 10.23
N LEU A 85 27.77 -27.41 10.14
CA LEU A 85 28.83 -27.17 9.15
C LEU A 85 28.44 -27.59 7.73
N LYS A 86 27.61 -26.81 7.03
CA LYS A 86 27.46 -26.83 5.57
C LYS A 86 28.18 -25.61 4.96
N SER A 87 28.32 -25.58 3.65
CA SER A 87 28.90 -24.43 2.91
C SER A 87 28.32 -23.11 3.40
N ALA A 88 29.11 -22.32 4.09
CA ALA A 88 28.71 -21.04 4.65
C ALA A 88 29.12 -19.86 3.75
N SER A 89 28.43 -18.72 3.90
CA SER A 89 28.87 -17.47 3.26
C SER A 89 30.15 -16.96 3.92
N THR A 90 30.96 -16.20 3.18
CA THR A 90 32.20 -15.62 3.72
C THR A 90 31.92 -14.67 4.90
N GLY A 91 30.76 -13.98 4.87
CA GLY A 91 30.31 -13.12 5.97
C GLY A 91 29.99 -13.93 7.24
N PHE A 92 29.24 -15.02 7.08
CA PHE A 92 28.94 -15.95 8.19
C PHE A 92 30.22 -16.52 8.80
N ASP A 93 31.14 -17.07 7.98
CA ASP A 93 32.41 -17.65 8.44
C ASP A 93 33.23 -16.64 9.25
N ALA A 94 33.30 -15.41 8.81
CA ALA A 94 34.01 -14.34 9.52
C ALA A 94 33.39 -14.05 10.90
N GLN A 95 32.07 -13.93 10.98
CA GLN A 95 31.37 -13.67 12.25
C GLN A 95 31.43 -14.87 13.19
N TYR A 96 31.31 -16.09 12.66
CA TYR A 96 31.45 -17.31 13.43
C TYR A 96 32.87 -17.45 14.05
N ALA A 97 33.91 -17.13 13.25
CA ALA A 97 35.29 -17.14 13.76
C ALA A 97 35.51 -16.12 14.88
N ILE A 98 34.88 -14.94 14.81
CA ILE A 98 34.89 -13.93 15.87
C ILE A 98 34.14 -14.45 17.11
N ALA A 99 32.92 -14.97 16.93
CA ALA A 99 32.09 -15.52 18.01
C ALA A 99 32.83 -16.61 18.81
N LYS A 100 33.53 -17.52 18.11
CA LYS A 100 34.35 -18.55 18.75
C LYS A 100 35.50 -17.97 19.61
N LYS A 101 36.18 -16.93 19.12
CA LYS A 101 37.26 -16.27 19.88
C LYS A 101 36.75 -15.55 21.12
N LEU A 102 35.52 -15.08 21.09
CA LEU A 102 34.82 -14.42 22.20
C LEU A 102 34.13 -15.41 23.14
N ASN A 103 34.22 -16.71 22.88
CA ASN A 103 33.54 -17.77 23.63
C ASN A 103 32.02 -17.56 23.74
N MET A 104 31.38 -17.10 22.67
CA MET A 104 29.93 -16.99 22.62
C MET A 104 29.28 -18.38 22.78
N LYS A 105 28.15 -18.43 23.46
CA LYS A 105 27.43 -19.65 23.78
C LYS A 105 26.64 -20.15 22.54
N PHE A 106 27.09 -21.26 21.97
CA PHE A 106 26.34 -22.03 20.97
C PHE A 106 25.67 -23.21 21.66
N VAL A 107 24.37 -23.39 21.40
CA VAL A 107 23.57 -24.48 21.96
C VAL A 107 23.29 -25.52 20.88
N ASP A 108 23.37 -26.79 21.26
CA ASP A 108 23.19 -27.97 20.35
C ASP A 108 21.71 -28.37 20.22
N GLU A 109 20.90 -28.00 21.21
CA GLU A 109 19.49 -28.37 21.29
C GLU A 109 18.64 -27.09 21.45
N LEU A 110 17.53 -27.04 20.71
CA LEU A 110 16.55 -25.95 20.82
C LEU A 110 15.57 -26.31 21.97
N VAL A 111 15.76 -25.71 23.12
CA VAL A 111 14.92 -25.92 24.30
C VAL A 111 14.22 -24.59 24.64
N ASN A 112 12.94 -24.63 25.02
CA ASN A 112 12.25 -23.47 25.56
C ASN A 112 12.75 -23.15 26.98
N ALA A 113 13.76 -22.30 27.05
CA ALA A 113 14.41 -21.90 28.29
C ALA A 113 13.86 -20.59 28.90
N GLY A 114 12.74 -20.08 28.37
CA GLY A 114 12.13 -18.82 28.83
C GLY A 114 12.92 -17.61 28.33
N TYR A 115 13.12 -17.54 27.01
CA TYR A 115 13.79 -16.41 26.37
C TYR A 115 12.91 -15.16 26.38
N ASP A 116 13.50 -14.00 26.70
CA ASP A 116 12.83 -12.70 26.58
C ASP A 116 12.71 -12.29 25.10
N VAL A 117 13.74 -12.61 24.29
CA VAL A 117 13.81 -12.27 22.87
C VAL A 117 14.25 -13.49 22.04
N ILE A 118 13.56 -13.74 20.94
CA ILE A 118 13.89 -14.77 19.95
C ILE A 118 14.15 -14.06 18.61
N ILE A 119 15.37 -14.19 18.10
CA ILE A 119 15.79 -13.53 16.85
C ILE A 119 15.91 -14.57 15.74
N ASP A 120 15.11 -14.40 14.69
CA ASP A 120 15.14 -15.20 13.47
C ASP A 120 16.16 -14.64 12.48
N GLY A 121 17.31 -15.31 12.37
CA GLY A 121 18.36 -15.10 11.38
C GLY A 121 18.55 -16.30 10.46
N ILE A 122 17.51 -17.12 10.24
CA ILE A 122 17.62 -18.33 9.40
C ILE A 122 17.70 -17.95 7.93
N PHE A 123 16.65 -17.31 7.39
CA PHE A 123 16.58 -16.93 5.98
C PHE A 123 16.21 -15.44 5.84
N GLY A 124 16.82 -14.75 4.87
CA GLY A 124 16.47 -13.38 4.45
C GLY A 124 15.96 -13.34 3.01
N VAL A 125 16.22 -12.25 2.28
CA VAL A 125 15.77 -11.99 0.90
C VAL A 125 16.14 -13.06 -0.13
N GLY A 126 17.14 -13.89 0.13
CA GLY A 126 17.63 -14.92 -0.80
C GLY A 126 16.79 -16.21 -0.83
N LEU A 127 15.77 -16.35 0.01
CA LEU A 127 14.94 -17.55 0.04
C LEU A 127 14.02 -17.62 -1.18
N SER A 128 14.16 -18.68 -1.98
CA SER A 128 13.36 -18.88 -3.23
C SER A 128 12.72 -20.28 -3.33
N ARG A 129 12.82 -21.07 -2.25
CA ARG A 129 12.32 -22.46 -2.21
C ARG A 129 11.50 -22.70 -0.96
N ALA A 130 10.64 -23.71 -1.02
CA ALA A 130 9.87 -24.12 0.15
C ALA A 130 10.78 -24.54 1.32
N VAL A 131 10.48 -24.05 2.51
CA VAL A 131 11.13 -24.44 3.75
C VAL A 131 10.59 -25.80 4.18
N MET A 132 11.48 -26.79 4.29
CA MET A 132 11.15 -28.18 4.62
C MET A 132 12.15 -28.76 5.61
N GLY A 133 11.84 -29.96 6.13
CA GLY A 133 12.74 -30.69 7.03
C GLY A 133 13.04 -29.97 8.33
N ARG A 134 14.31 -30.01 8.78
CA ARG A 134 14.74 -29.43 10.06
C ARG A 134 14.46 -27.95 10.20
N GLN A 135 14.67 -27.15 9.14
CA GLN A 135 14.38 -25.72 9.18
C GLN A 135 12.89 -25.47 9.45
N ALA A 136 12.00 -26.25 8.82
CA ALA A 136 10.57 -26.14 9.04
C ALA A 136 10.15 -26.55 10.45
N GLU A 137 10.78 -27.58 11.01
CA GLU A 137 10.56 -28.02 12.40
C GLU A 137 11.01 -26.96 13.40
N VAL A 138 12.19 -26.38 13.17
CA VAL A 138 12.73 -25.29 14.01
C VAL A 138 11.82 -24.08 13.98
N ILE A 139 11.41 -23.59 12.79
CA ILE A 139 10.53 -22.43 12.68
C ILE A 139 9.20 -22.67 13.42
N LYS A 140 8.62 -23.85 13.30
CA LYS A 140 7.40 -24.21 14.06
C LYS A 140 7.65 -24.15 15.57
N ALA A 141 8.74 -24.74 16.04
CA ALA A 141 9.10 -24.72 17.45
C ALA A 141 9.29 -23.29 17.97
N LEU A 142 9.93 -22.40 17.18
CA LEU A 142 10.09 -20.98 17.54
C LEU A 142 8.75 -20.23 17.62
N ASN A 143 7.81 -20.53 16.72
CA ASN A 143 6.48 -19.94 16.76
C ASN A 143 5.70 -20.33 18.03
N ASP A 144 5.91 -21.55 18.54
CA ASP A 144 5.27 -22.08 19.74
C ASP A 144 5.96 -21.61 21.06
N MET A 145 7.15 -21.00 20.99
CA MET A 145 7.83 -20.45 22.16
C MET A 145 7.23 -19.10 22.57
N ASP A 146 7.21 -18.84 23.88
CA ASP A 146 6.97 -17.50 24.42
C ASP A 146 8.20 -16.62 24.23
N GLY A 147 8.01 -15.30 24.26
CA GLY A 147 9.05 -14.27 24.08
C GLY A 147 8.79 -13.37 22.88
N TYR A 148 9.47 -12.24 22.85
CA TYR A 148 9.38 -11.28 21.75
C TYR A 148 10.11 -11.79 20.52
N LYS A 149 9.41 -11.91 19.41
CA LYS A 149 9.87 -12.51 18.15
C LYS A 149 10.33 -11.43 17.16
N LEU A 150 11.63 -11.38 16.90
CA LEU A 150 12.26 -10.41 16.00
C LEU A 150 12.80 -11.12 14.75
N ALA A 151 12.35 -10.71 13.56
CA ALA A 151 12.89 -11.18 12.31
C ALA A 151 13.99 -10.27 11.76
N ILE A 152 15.08 -10.85 11.29
CA ILE A 152 16.14 -10.16 10.56
C ILE A 152 15.77 -10.08 9.10
N ASP A 153 15.65 -8.88 8.57
CA ASP A 153 15.41 -8.52 7.17
C ASP A 153 14.05 -8.94 6.62
N VAL A 154 13.73 -10.23 6.62
CA VAL A 154 12.43 -10.83 6.22
C VAL A 154 12.17 -12.03 7.11
N PRO A 155 10.95 -12.23 7.65
CA PRO A 155 10.65 -13.44 8.41
C PRO A 155 10.95 -14.69 7.60
N SER A 156 11.70 -15.62 8.17
CA SER A 156 12.10 -16.87 7.51
C SER A 156 10.88 -17.63 7.01
N GLY A 157 10.85 -17.95 5.72
CA GLY A 157 9.74 -18.63 5.06
C GLY A 157 8.77 -17.71 4.32
N ILE A 158 8.97 -16.39 4.37
CA ILE A 158 8.25 -15.41 3.54
C ILE A 158 9.09 -15.08 2.30
N ASP A 159 8.44 -15.08 1.13
CA ASP A 159 9.05 -14.60 -0.11
C ASP A 159 9.13 -13.07 -0.10
N ALA A 160 10.34 -12.53 -0.24
CA ALA A 160 10.62 -11.09 -0.14
C ALA A 160 9.97 -10.23 -1.24
N THR A 161 9.51 -10.83 -2.33
CA THR A 161 8.87 -10.16 -3.46
C THR A 161 7.35 -10.28 -3.43
N THR A 162 6.83 -11.49 -3.22
CA THR A 162 5.39 -11.77 -3.33
C THR A 162 4.66 -11.77 -1.99
N GLY A 163 5.37 -11.91 -0.88
CA GLY A 163 4.80 -12.10 0.44
C GLY A 163 4.13 -13.47 0.63
N PHE A 164 4.35 -14.42 -0.27
CA PHE A 164 3.80 -15.76 -0.14
C PHE A 164 4.57 -16.58 0.88
N LEU A 165 3.84 -17.50 1.52
CA LEU A 165 4.39 -18.51 2.40
C LEU A 165 5.13 -19.55 1.56
N LEU A 166 6.41 -19.74 1.83
CA LEU A 166 7.25 -20.79 1.23
C LEU A 166 7.28 -22.02 2.16
N GLY A 167 6.13 -22.66 2.32
CA GLY A 167 5.94 -23.82 3.20
C GLY A 167 5.52 -23.42 4.61
N THR A 168 6.46 -23.12 5.50
CA THR A 168 6.20 -22.54 6.84
C THR A 168 7.02 -21.28 7.02
N ALA A 169 6.54 -20.36 7.88
CA ALA A 169 7.25 -19.12 8.17
C ALA A 169 7.27 -18.77 9.65
N PHE A 170 8.29 -18.01 10.04
CA PHE A 170 8.41 -17.42 11.36
C PHE A 170 7.40 -16.28 11.51
N HIS A 171 6.65 -16.28 12.60
CA HIS A 171 5.66 -15.26 12.91
C HIS A 171 6.29 -14.22 13.85
N ALA A 172 6.74 -13.11 13.31
CA ALA A 172 7.43 -12.09 14.06
C ALA A 172 6.47 -11.09 14.73
N ASP A 173 6.84 -10.58 15.90
CA ASP A 173 6.22 -9.38 16.50
C ASP A 173 6.77 -8.12 15.83
N ALA A 174 8.05 -8.17 15.39
CA ALA A 174 8.66 -7.13 14.58
C ALA A 174 9.67 -7.67 13.57
N THR A 175 9.91 -6.89 12.52
CA THR A 175 10.94 -7.14 11.51
C THR A 175 11.82 -5.90 11.33
N VAL A 176 13.14 -6.06 11.48
CA VAL A 176 14.13 -5.03 11.14
C VAL A 176 14.64 -5.33 9.73
N THR A 177 14.17 -4.57 8.74
CA THR A 177 14.51 -4.76 7.32
C THR A 177 15.50 -3.72 6.83
N PHE A 178 16.43 -4.11 5.95
CA PHE A 178 17.63 -3.33 5.62
C PHE A 178 17.49 -2.52 4.34
N GLY A 179 17.90 -1.26 4.38
CA GLY A 179 18.02 -0.34 3.25
C GLY A 179 16.68 0.09 2.68
N LEU A 180 15.95 -0.82 2.05
CA LEU A 180 14.65 -0.55 1.44
C LEU A 180 13.56 -1.49 1.98
N MET A 181 12.32 -1.00 2.03
CA MET A 181 11.15 -1.83 2.29
C MET A 181 11.05 -2.92 1.23
N LYS A 182 10.89 -4.18 1.63
CA LYS A 182 10.65 -5.28 0.69
C LYS A 182 9.18 -5.37 0.37
N LEU A 183 8.87 -5.55 -0.92
CA LEU A 183 7.48 -5.67 -1.38
C LEU A 183 6.74 -6.80 -0.66
N GLY A 184 7.41 -7.93 -0.44
CA GLY A 184 6.83 -9.08 0.24
C GLY A 184 6.40 -8.83 1.70
N LEU A 185 6.98 -7.83 2.38
CA LEU A 185 6.54 -7.43 3.73
C LEU A 185 5.24 -6.60 3.73
N LEU A 186 4.83 -6.11 2.56
CA LEU A 186 3.60 -5.34 2.37
C LEU A 186 2.46 -6.15 1.76
N MET A 187 2.75 -7.36 1.27
CA MET A 187 1.83 -8.15 0.45
C MET A 187 1.55 -9.51 1.09
N GLY A 188 0.38 -10.07 0.77
CA GLY A 188 0.03 -11.44 1.13
C GLY A 188 0.18 -11.75 2.62
N MET A 189 0.69 -12.94 2.91
CA MET A 189 0.98 -13.40 4.28
C MET A 189 2.17 -12.66 4.89
N GLY A 190 3.08 -12.13 4.07
CA GLY A 190 4.24 -11.39 4.57
C GLY A 190 3.86 -10.19 5.42
N TYR A 191 2.76 -9.50 5.09
CA TYR A 191 2.24 -8.41 5.91
C TYR A 191 1.80 -8.86 7.31
N GLU A 192 1.20 -10.04 7.43
CA GLU A 192 0.73 -10.58 8.72
C GLU A 192 1.88 -11.17 9.55
N TYR A 193 2.86 -11.79 8.87
CA TYR A 193 3.96 -12.47 9.54
C TYR A 193 5.12 -11.54 9.94
N ALA A 194 5.20 -10.34 9.36
CA ALA A 194 6.29 -9.41 9.61
C ALA A 194 6.14 -8.61 10.92
N GLY A 195 4.94 -8.54 11.49
CA GLY A 195 4.67 -7.68 12.65
C GLY A 195 4.95 -6.20 12.35
N GLU A 196 5.52 -5.48 13.32
CA GLU A 196 5.96 -4.09 13.15
C GLU A 196 7.23 -4.03 12.29
N VAL A 197 7.16 -3.41 11.10
CA VAL A 197 8.30 -3.35 10.18
C VAL A 197 9.07 -2.04 10.32
N SER A 198 10.33 -2.13 10.71
CA SER A 198 11.28 -1.01 10.75
C SER A 198 12.28 -1.10 9.60
N VAL A 199 12.26 -0.10 8.70
CA VAL A 199 13.25 0.02 7.62
C VAL A 199 14.45 0.81 8.14
N VAL A 200 15.62 0.18 8.17
CA VAL A 200 16.84 0.79 8.72
C VAL A 200 17.92 0.98 7.65
N ASP A 201 18.63 2.10 7.71
CA ASP A 201 19.76 2.36 6.84
C ASP A 201 21.00 1.56 7.27
N ILE A 202 21.51 0.76 6.35
CA ILE A 202 22.76 0.01 6.50
C ILE A 202 23.90 0.54 5.62
N GLY A 203 23.66 1.62 4.85
CA GLY A 203 24.66 2.31 4.06
C GLY A 203 24.69 1.94 2.59
N PHE A 204 23.56 1.57 2.02
CA PHE A 204 23.46 1.49 0.56
C PHE A 204 23.63 2.89 -0.04
N PRO A 205 24.63 3.12 -0.91
CA PRO A 205 24.82 4.40 -1.54
C PRO A 205 23.71 4.71 -2.54
N LYS A 206 23.36 6.00 -2.64
CA LYS A 206 22.32 6.45 -3.58
C LYS A 206 22.60 5.97 -5.01
N GLN A 207 23.87 5.92 -5.43
CA GLN A 207 24.30 5.43 -6.74
C GLN A 207 23.87 3.97 -7.00
N ALA A 208 23.86 3.10 -5.97
CA ALA A 208 23.42 1.73 -6.13
C ALA A 208 21.89 1.65 -6.30
N ILE A 209 21.14 2.48 -5.58
CA ILE A 209 19.69 2.58 -5.71
C ILE A 209 19.33 3.16 -7.09
N ASP A 210 19.99 4.23 -7.50
CA ASP A 210 19.77 4.87 -8.81
C ASP A 210 20.14 3.92 -9.98
N PHE A 211 21.16 3.07 -9.82
CA PHE A 211 21.52 2.06 -10.83
C PHE A 211 20.47 0.97 -11.02
N VAL A 212 19.82 0.55 -9.93
CA VAL A 212 18.80 -0.51 -9.98
C VAL A 212 17.45 0.05 -10.40
N GLU A 213 17.18 1.32 -10.08
CA GLU A 213 15.91 2.02 -10.36
C GLU A 213 14.68 1.19 -9.89
N PRO A 214 14.47 1.02 -8.58
CA PRO A 214 13.32 0.27 -8.09
C PRO A 214 12.02 0.80 -8.69
N ARG A 215 11.17 -0.11 -9.13
CA ARG A 215 9.95 0.24 -9.89
C ARG A 215 8.80 0.69 -9.01
N LEU A 216 8.88 0.41 -7.72
CA LEU A 216 7.80 0.66 -6.78
C LEU A 216 8.20 1.70 -5.75
N TYR A 217 7.26 2.54 -5.37
CA TYR A 217 7.47 3.53 -4.34
C TYR A 217 6.18 3.85 -3.58
N THR A 218 6.33 4.48 -2.42
CA THR A 218 5.24 5.01 -1.60
C THR A 218 5.54 6.43 -1.15
N TYR A 219 4.54 7.15 -0.67
CA TYR A 219 4.72 8.43 -0.01
C TYR A 219 5.07 8.26 1.46
N ASP A 220 5.94 9.11 1.97
CA ASP A 220 6.05 9.39 3.39
C ASP A 220 4.88 10.31 3.80
N PRO A 221 4.31 10.18 4.99
CA PRO A 221 3.30 11.13 5.47
C PRO A 221 3.71 12.60 5.31
N LYS A 222 4.98 12.92 5.57
CA LYS A 222 5.54 14.27 5.37
C LYS A 222 5.59 14.74 3.90
N ASP A 223 5.57 13.83 2.92
CA ASP A 223 5.57 14.19 1.52
C ASP A 223 4.19 14.76 1.10
N VAL A 224 3.12 14.43 1.85
CA VAL A 224 1.73 14.78 1.50
C VAL A 224 1.52 16.29 1.50
N GLU A 225 2.09 17.02 2.46
CA GLU A 225 1.99 18.48 2.55
C GLU A 225 2.56 19.16 1.31
N GLU A 226 3.75 18.75 0.87
CA GLU A 226 4.41 19.31 -0.32
C GLU A 226 3.66 19.00 -1.63
N LEU A 227 2.89 17.90 -1.64
CA LEU A 227 2.14 17.45 -2.83
C LEU A 227 0.75 18.07 -2.94
N LEU A 228 0.19 18.64 -1.86
CA LEU A 228 -1.11 19.25 -1.88
C LEU A 228 -1.14 20.52 -2.77
N PRO A 229 -2.22 20.76 -3.53
CA PRO A 229 -2.36 21.96 -4.32
C PRO A 229 -2.31 23.23 -3.46
N HIS A 230 -1.34 24.11 -3.73
CA HIS A 230 -1.19 25.34 -2.97
C HIS A 230 -2.37 26.32 -3.20
N ARG A 231 -2.99 26.78 -2.11
CA ARG A 231 -4.12 27.74 -2.16
C ARG A 231 -3.62 29.18 -2.20
N LYS A 232 -3.98 29.89 -3.28
CA LYS A 232 -3.62 31.31 -3.44
C LYS A 232 -4.47 32.22 -2.56
N ARG A 233 -3.88 33.26 -2.01
CA ARG A 233 -4.62 34.27 -1.21
C ARG A 233 -5.71 34.97 -2.03
N ASP A 234 -5.40 35.33 -3.28
CA ASP A 234 -6.36 35.92 -4.23
C ASP A 234 -6.94 34.81 -5.11
N SER A 235 -8.10 34.31 -4.72
CA SER A 235 -8.77 33.21 -5.38
C SER A 235 -10.28 33.20 -5.12
N HIS A 236 -11.03 32.54 -5.99
CA HIS A 236 -12.49 32.39 -5.88
C HIS A 236 -12.86 30.91 -6.16
N LYS A 237 -14.12 30.54 -5.91
CA LYS A 237 -14.61 29.18 -6.09
C LYS A 237 -14.30 28.58 -7.47
N GLY A 238 -14.27 29.38 -8.54
CA GLY A 238 -13.91 28.91 -9.88
C GLY A 238 -12.42 28.57 -10.06
N THR A 239 -11.53 29.09 -9.19
CA THR A 239 -10.08 28.78 -9.23
C THR A 239 -9.77 27.33 -8.91
N TYR A 240 -10.63 26.70 -8.11
CA TYR A 240 -10.42 25.35 -7.60
C TYR A 240 -11.28 24.29 -8.33
N GLY A 241 -11.77 24.64 -9.51
CA GLY A 241 -12.44 23.75 -10.46
C GLY A 241 -13.84 23.31 -10.06
N LYS A 242 -14.42 22.50 -10.95
CA LYS A 242 -15.80 22.03 -10.90
C LYS A 242 -15.87 20.53 -11.06
N VAL A 243 -16.40 19.83 -10.08
CA VAL A 243 -16.62 18.38 -10.10
C VAL A 243 -18.08 18.09 -10.42
N GLY A 244 -18.32 17.37 -11.51
CA GLY A 244 -19.61 16.77 -11.81
C GLY A 244 -19.65 15.34 -11.29
N ILE A 245 -20.73 14.93 -10.61
CA ILE A 245 -20.86 13.59 -10.03
C ILE A 245 -22.13 12.97 -10.59
N ILE A 246 -21.97 11.97 -11.44
CA ILE A 246 -23.07 11.17 -12.02
C ILE A 246 -23.12 9.87 -11.25
N ALA A 247 -23.95 9.81 -10.24
CA ALA A 247 -23.95 8.76 -9.25
C ALA A 247 -25.30 8.66 -8.53
N GLY A 248 -25.53 7.51 -7.89
CA GLY A 248 -26.74 7.24 -7.13
C GLY A 248 -27.94 6.90 -8.00
N SER A 249 -28.56 5.79 -7.71
CA SER A 249 -29.88 5.36 -8.21
C SER A 249 -30.90 5.39 -7.06
N LYS A 250 -32.11 4.99 -7.33
CA LYS A 250 -33.16 4.85 -6.31
C LYS A 250 -32.67 3.93 -5.18
N ASN A 251 -32.73 4.42 -3.94
CA ASN A 251 -32.24 3.80 -2.71
C ASN A 251 -30.70 3.80 -2.52
N MET A 252 -29.94 4.45 -3.41
CA MET A 252 -28.46 4.53 -3.33
C MET A 252 -27.94 5.98 -3.33
N ALA A 253 -28.68 6.92 -2.76
CA ALA A 253 -28.30 8.33 -2.66
C ALA A 253 -26.96 8.55 -1.91
N GLY A 254 -26.64 7.65 -0.96
CA GLY A 254 -25.44 7.75 -0.14
C GLY A 254 -24.13 7.74 -0.93
N ALA A 255 -24.06 6.96 -2.01
CA ALA A 255 -22.87 6.88 -2.86
C ALA A 255 -22.54 8.24 -3.53
N ALA A 256 -23.57 8.90 -4.09
CA ALA A 256 -23.43 10.25 -4.65
C ALA A 256 -23.04 11.28 -3.59
N LEU A 257 -23.63 11.16 -2.37
CA LEU A 257 -23.37 12.06 -1.26
C LEU A 257 -21.93 11.96 -0.76
N PHE A 258 -21.41 10.74 -0.52
CA PHE A 258 -20.04 10.54 -0.06
C PHE A 258 -19.00 11.05 -1.07
N SER A 259 -19.21 10.78 -2.36
CA SER A 259 -18.33 11.32 -3.41
C SER A 259 -18.36 12.86 -3.45
N ALA A 260 -19.53 13.48 -3.28
CA ALA A 260 -19.70 14.93 -3.33
C ALA A 260 -19.08 15.60 -2.10
N GLU A 261 -19.33 15.07 -0.91
CA GLU A 261 -18.78 15.62 0.33
C GLU A 261 -17.26 15.48 0.37
N ALA A 262 -16.72 14.33 -0.03
CA ALA A 262 -15.29 14.10 -0.10
C ALA A 262 -14.60 15.05 -1.10
N ALA A 263 -15.20 15.32 -2.26
CA ALA A 263 -14.67 16.27 -3.23
C ALA A 263 -14.59 17.70 -2.64
N TYR A 264 -15.62 18.14 -1.92
CA TYR A 264 -15.56 19.43 -1.23
C TYR A 264 -14.49 19.47 -0.14
N ARG A 265 -14.41 18.40 0.69
CA ARG A 265 -13.40 18.32 1.76
C ARG A 265 -11.97 18.34 1.22
N MET A 266 -11.75 17.81 0.01
CA MET A 266 -10.46 17.91 -0.68
C MET A 266 -10.21 19.28 -1.36
N GLY A 267 -11.14 20.24 -1.23
CA GLY A 267 -10.91 21.63 -1.57
C GLY A 267 -11.31 22.03 -2.99
N CYS A 268 -12.07 21.23 -3.75
CA CYS A 268 -12.62 21.68 -5.01
C CYS A 268 -13.58 22.87 -4.81
N GLY A 269 -13.70 23.71 -5.83
CA GLY A 269 -14.46 24.95 -5.70
C GLY A 269 -15.98 24.78 -5.81
N LEU A 270 -16.45 23.86 -6.63
CA LEU A 270 -17.86 23.63 -6.91
C LEU A 270 -18.11 22.15 -7.21
N VAL A 271 -19.21 21.63 -6.67
CA VAL A 271 -19.70 20.28 -6.97
C VAL A 271 -21.12 20.36 -7.54
N ARG A 272 -21.38 19.55 -8.56
CA ARG A 272 -22.71 19.33 -9.12
C ARG A 272 -23.03 17.83 -9.11
N VAL A 273 -24.04 17.45 -8.35
CA VAL A 273 -24.53 16.06 -8.34
C VAL A 273 -25.60 15.89 -9.43
N CYS A 274 -25.44 14.87 -10.26
CA CYS A 274 -26.42 14.41 -11.23
C CYS A 274 -26.91 13.03 -10.82
N THR A 275 -28.18 12.94 -10.45
CA THR A 275 -28.77 11.72 -9.87
C THR A 275 -30.26 11.62 -10.23
N VAL A 276 -30.90 10.52 -9.86
CA VAL A 276 -32.33 10.36 -10.05
C VAL A 276 -33.15 11.35 -9.23
N GLU A 277 -34.34 11.72 -9.71
CA GLU A 277 -35.20 12.70 -9.06
C GLU A 277 -35.55 12.33 -7.60
N GLU A 278 -35.66 11.04 -7.30
CA GLU A 278 -35.98 10.51 -5.97
C GLU A 278 -34.92 10.86 -4.91
N ASN A 279 -33.69 11.14 -5.33
CA ASN A 279 -32.60 11.49 -4.42
C ASN A 279 -32.53 13.00 -4.09
N ARG A 280 -33.37 13.85 -4.72
CA ARG A 280 -33.36 15.31 -4.59
C ARG A 280 -33.35 15.77 -3.14
N GLU A 281 -34.35 15.38 -2.37
CA GLU A 281 -34.50 15.83 -0.99
C GLU A 281 -33.35 15.37 -0.09
N ILE A 282 -32.85 14.14 -0.34
CA ILE A 282 -31.76 13.56 0.43
C ILE A 282 -30.48 14.37 0.21
N ILE A 283 -30.13 14.63 -1.06
CA ILE A 283 -28.90 15.37 -1.40
C ILE A 283 -28.98 16.81 -0.90
N GLN A 284 -30.07 17.54 -1.18
CA GLN A 284 -30.19 18.93 -0.81
C GLN A 284 -30.28 19.16 0.71
N SER A 285 -30.84 18.22 1.46
CA SER A 285 -30.87 18.31 2.92
C SER A 285 -29.53 18.01 3.59
N ARG A 286 -28.69 17.16 2.97
CA ARG A 286 -27.42 16.72 3.55
C ARG A 286 -26.21 17.52 3.08
N LEU A 287 -26.25 18.06 1.85
CA LEU A 287 -25.17 18.81 1.24
C LEU A 287 -25.75 20.01 0.46
N PRO A 288 -26.25 21.05 1.15
CA PRO A 288 -26.88 22.21 0.51
C PRO A 288 -25.91 23.04 -0.35
N GLU A 289 -24.60 22.90 -0.18
CA GLU A 289 -23.56 23.54 -0.98
C GLU A 289 -23.51 22.99 -2.42
N ALA A 290 -23.95 21.74 -2.65
CA ALA A 290 -23.89 21.12 -3.96
C ALA A 290 -24.99 21.62 -4.89
N LEU A 291 -24.63 21.92 -6.13
CA LEU A 291 -25.60 22.10 -7.20
C LEU A 291 -26.20 20.74 -7.57
N LEU A 292 -27.49 20.73 -7.90
CA LEU A 292 -28.19 19.51 -8.24
C LEU A 292 -28.74 19.55 -9.65
N THR A 293 -28.63 18.44 -10.36
CA THR A 293 -29.30 18.13 -11.62
C THR A 293 -29.93 16.76 -11.50
N THR A 294 -31.21 16.64 -11.81
CA THR A 294 -31.92 15.37 -11.65
C THR A 294 -32.49 14.87 -12.98
N TYR A 295 -32.70 13.56 -13.10
CA TYR A 295 -33.33 12.90 -14.24
C TYR A 295 -34.26 11.79 -13.75
N LYS A 296 -35.09 11.27 -14.66
CA LYS A 296 -35.90 10.07 -14.46
C LYS A 296 -35.30 8.93 -15.26
N GLU A 297 -35.19 7.74 -14.65
CA GLU A 297 -34.55 6.58 -15.29
C GLU A 297 -35.33 6.04 -16.50
N ASP A 298 -36.64 6.24 -16.51
CA ASP A 298 -37.57 5.83 -17.58
C ASP A 298 -37.78 6.92 -18.66
N ASP A 299 -37.07 8.06 -18.55
CA ASP A 299 -37.20 9.19 -19.47
C ASP A 299 -35.84 9.60 -20.07
N ILE A 300 -35.58 9.13 -21.28
CA ILE A 300 -34.33 9.36 -22.03
C ILE A 300 -34.07 10.84 -22.30
N ASP A 301 -35.11 11.68 -22.45
CA ASP A 301 -34.94 13.10 -22.74
C ASP A 301 -34.52 13.87 -21.49
N THR A 302 -35.04 13.52 -20.32
CA THR A 302 -34.55 14.07 -19.06
C THR A 302 -33.11 13.64 -18.78
N MET A 303 -32.74 12.39 -19.00
CA MET A 303 -31.35 11.91 -18.93
C MET A 303 -30.43 12.68 -19.87
N ARG A 304 -30.79 12.82 -21.14
CA ARG A 304 -30.01 13.55 -22.15
C ARG A 304 -29.80 15.03 -21.75
N SER A 305 -30.84 15.68 -21.24
CA SER A 305 -30.77 17.07 -20.77
C SER A 305 -29.86 17.22 -19.55
N ALA A 306 -29.97 16.30 -18.57
CA ALA A 306 -29.11 16.25 -17.39
C ALA A 306 -27.66 16.06 -17.77
N MET A 307 -27.35 15.11 -18.63
CA MET A 307 -26.01 14.83 -19.15
C MET A 307 -25.40 16.05 -19.84
N LYS A 308 -26.14 16.71 -20.74
CA LYS A 308 -25.68 17.94 -21.42
C LYS A 308 -25.35 19.04 -20.41
N THR A 309 -26.16 19.19 -19.38
CA THR A 309 -25.95 20.20 -18.32
C THR A 309 -24.68 19.92 -17.53
N VAL A 310 -24.47 18.67 -17.11
CA VAL A 310 -23.32 18.30 -16.26
C VAL A 310 -22.03 18.29 -17.07
N MET A 311 -21.99 17.63 -18.22
CA MET A 311 -20.80 17.57 -19.08
C MET A 311 -20.37 18.95 -19.61
N GLY A 312 -21.32 19.83 -19.93
CA GLY A 312 -21.00 21.19 -20.37
C GLY A 312 -20.54 22.13 -19.26
N TRP A 313 -20.63 21.71 -18.00
CA TRP A 313 -20.30 22.54 -16.85
C TRP A 313 -19.06 22.05 -16.08
N ALA A 314 -18.83 20.74 -16.00
CA ALA A 314 -17.78 20.14 -15.17
C ALA A 314 -16.41 20.18 -15.85
N ASP A 315 -15.36 20.35 -15.05
CA ASP A 315 -13.97 20.19 -15.47
C ASP A 315 -13.52 18.70 -15.31
N VAL A 316 -14.09 18.00 -14.31
CA VAL A 316 -13.83 16.59 -13.96
C VAL A 316 -15.17 15.92 -13.67
N LEU A 317 -15.31 14.65 -14.06
CA LEU A 317 -16.47 13.84 -13.75
C LEU A 317 -16.12 12.65 -12.84
N VAL A 318 -17.00 12.39 -11.87
CA VAL A 318 -17.14 11.11 -11.19
C VAL A 318 -18.31 10.38 -11.84
N LEU A 319 -18.15 9.09 -12.15
CA LEU A 319 -19.18 8.29 -12.82
C LEU A 319 -19.21 6.89 -12.21
N GLY A 320 -20.39 6.46 -11.78
CA GLY A 320 -20.64 5.07 -11.43
C GLY A 320 -21.03 4.75 -10.01
N PRO A 321 -20.57 5.46 -8.95
CA PRO A 321 -20.95 5.11 -7.57
C PRO A 321 -22.46 4.97 -7.38
N GLY A 322 -22.93 3.76 -7.04
CA GLY A 322 -24.35 3.49 -6.80
C GLY A 322 -25.29 3.74 -7.99
N LEU A 323 -24.79 3.65 -9.21
CA LEU A 323 -25.58 3.94 -10.43
C LEU A 323 -26.47 2.77 -10.85
N GLY A 324 -26.12 1.55 -10.41
CA GLY A 324 -26.67 0.31 -10.93
C GLY A 324 -26.06 -0.09 -12.28
N THR A 325 -26.53 -1.19 -12.87
CA THR A 325 -26.05 -1.72 -14.16
C THR A 325 -27.13 -1.83 -15.22
N GLY A 326 -28.33 -1.29 -14.94
CA GLY A 326 -29.47 -1.31 -15.87
C GLY A 326 -29.27 -0.42 -17.10
N GLU A 327 -30.27 -0.42 -18.01
CA GLU A 327 -30.22 0.32 -19.30
C GLU A 327 -29.90 1.82 -19.12
N ALA A 328 -30.44 2.46 -18.07
CA ALA A 328 -30.15 3.85 -17.77
C ALA A 328 -28.67 4.06 -17.45
N ALA A 329 -28.07 3.21 -16.61
CA ALA A 329 -26.66 3.27 -16.25
C ALA A 329 -25.78 3.01 -17.49
N GLN A 330 -26.10 2.01 -18.31
CA GLN A 330 -25.39 1.71 -19.56
C GLN A 330 -25.41 2.92 -20.51
N TYR A 331 -26.57 3.55 -20.68
CA TYR A 331 -26.70 4.75 -21.48
C TYR A 331 -25.84 5.92 -20.95
N LEU A 332 -25.86 6.14 -19.62
CA LEU A 332 -25.08 7.21 -18.98
C LEU A 332 -23.58 6.98 -19.15
N VAL A 333 -23.11 5.77 -18.93
CA VAL A 333 -21.69 5.41 -19.08
C VAL A 333 -21.23 5.55 -20.54
N ASP A 334 -21.96 4.96 -21.48
CA ASP A 334 -21.65 5.09 -22.92
C ASP A 334 -21.58 6.56 -23.34
N LYS A 335 -22.59 7.34 -22.95
CA LYS A 335 -22.70 8.75 -23.35
C LYS A 335 -21.58 9.61 -22.79
N VAL A 336 -21.22 9.44 -21.51
CA VAL A 336 -20.09 10.16 -20.91
C VAL A 336 -18.79 9.80 -21.59
N LEU A 337 -18.48 8.51 -21.68
CA LEU A 337 -17.18 8.07 -22.19
C LEU A 337 -16.95 8.48 -23.65
N ARG A 338 -17.99 8.46 -24.50
CA ARG A 338 -17.89 8.88 -25.90
C ARG A 338 -17.95 10.41 -26.13
N SER A 339 -18.43 11.21 -25.17
CA SER A 339 -18.76 12.61 -25.48
C SER A 339 -18.11 13.63 -24.56
N PHE A 340 -17.46 13.22 -23.48
CA PHE A 340 -16.78 14.13 -22.54
C PHE A 340 -15.27 14.09 -22.76
N ASP A 341 -14.67 15.22 -23.14
CA ASP A 341 -13.23 15.31 -23.42
C ASP A 341 -12.35 15.48 -22.16
N GLY A 342 -12.97 15.57 -20.98
CA GLY A 342 -12.29 15.76 -19.70
C GLY A 342 -11.84 14.46 -19.04
N THR A 343 -11.39 14.58 -17.80
CA THR A 343 -11.03 13.43 -16.96
C THR A 343 -12.27 12.87 -16.26
N VAL A 344 -12.43 11.54 -16.32
CA VAL A 344 -13.49 10.80 -15.64
C VAL A 344 -12.86 9.84 -14.63
N VAL A 345 -13.28 9.95 -13.38
CA VAL A 345 -13.02 8.92 -12.35
C VAL A 345 -14.19 7.94 -12.38
N LEU A 346 -13.94 6.74 -12.89
CA LEU A 346 -14.93 5.67 -13.08
C LEU A 346 -14.77 4.64 -11.96
N ASP A 347 -15.84 4.39 -11.22
CA ASP A 347 -15.83 3.46 -10.08
C ASP A 347 -17.10 2.59 -10.04
N ALA A 348 -17.06 1.54 -9.26
CA ALA A 348 -18.19 0.71 -8.89
C ALA A 348 -19.04 0.26 -10.11
N ASP A 349 -20.33 0.59 -10.15
CA ASP A 349 -21.23 0.19 -11.23
C ASP A 349 -20.81 0.72 -12.61
N GLY A 350 -20.12 1.86 -12.65
CA GLY A 350 -19.52 2.36 -13.90
C GLY A 350 -18.45 1.41 -14.45
N ILE A 351 -17.63 0.82 -13.58
CA ILE A 351 -16.65 -0.22 -13.96
C ILE A 351 -17.37 -1.51 -14.36
N ASN A 352 -18.43 -1.90 -13.65
CA ASN A 352 -19.21 -3.09 -14.01
C ASN A 352 -19.81 -2.96 -15.42
N VAL A 353 -20.40 -1.80 -15.73
CA VAL A 353 -20.91 -1.52 -17.09
C VAL A 353 -19.78 -1.55 -18.13
N LEU A 354 -18.65 -0.91 -17.85
CA LEU A 354 -17.49 -0.89 -18.75
C LEU A 354 -16.96 -2.31 -19.03
N SER A 355 -16.98 -3.20 -18.03
CA SER A 355 -16.52 -4.59 -18.19
C SER A 355 -17.35 -5.41 -19.18
N GLU A 356 -18.62 -5.04 -19.41
CA GLU A 356 -19.50 -5.65 -20.41
C GLU A 356 -19.38 -4.98 -21.79
N HIS A 357 -18.74 -3.80 -21.87
CA HIS A 357 -18.61 -2.97 -23.07
C HIS A 357 -17.15 -2.53 -23.30
N MET A 358 -16.24 -3.50 -23.38
CA MET A 358 -14.80 -3.24 -23.54
C MET A 358 -14.42 -2.49 -24.83
N ASP A 359 -15.28 -2.51 -25.84
CA ASP A 359 -15.15 -1.71 -27.08
C ASP A 359 -15.17 -0.20 -26.83
N LEU A 360 -15.69 0.25 -25.69
CA LEU A 360 -15.65 1.66 -25.28
C LEU A 360 -14.23 2.20 -25.16
N PHE A 361 -13.24 1.37 -24.79
CA PHE A 361 -11.84 1.81 -24.75
C PHE A 361 -11.29 2.26 -26.11
N GLU A 362 -11.84 1.75 -27.22
CA GLU A 362 -11.41 2.12 -28.56
C GLU A 362 -12.11 3.39 -29.09
N THR A 363 -13.26 3.74 -28.51
CA THR A 363 -14.16 4.79 -29.04
C THR A 363 -14.39 5.94 -28.07
N MET A 364 -13.87 5.85 -26.84
CA MET A 364 -14.00 6.88 -25.84
C MET A 364 -13.13 8.12 -26.13
N HIS A 365 -13.63 9.29 -25.73
CA HIS A 365 -12.89 10.55 -25.75
C HIS A 365 -12.38 10.93 -24.36
N SER A 366 -13.02 10.42 -23.31
CA SER A 366 -12.66 10.69 -21.92
C SER A 366 -11.28 10.13 -21.54
N LYS A 367 -10.57 10.87 -20.68
CA LYS A 367 -9.35 10.40 -20.03
C LYS A 367 -9.74 9.69 -18.73
N LEU A 368 -9.56 8.38 -18.65
CA LEU A 368 -10.04 7.60 -17.53
C LEU A 368 -9.04 7.45 -16.39
N ILE A 369 -9.58 7.48 -15.18
CA ILE A 369 -9.03 6.89 -13.97
C ILE A 369 -10.01 5.81 -13.53
N LEU A 370 -9.55 4.58 -13.36
CA LEU A 370 -10.32 3.45 -12.88
C LEU A 370 -9.91 3.12 -11.44
N THR A 371 -10.90 2.89 -10.60
CA THR A 371 -10.68 2.54 -9.19
C THR A 371 -11.24 1.15 -8.84
N PRO A 372 -10.87 0.08 -9.59
CA PRO A 372 -11.44 -1.24 -9.39
C PRO A 372 -10.97 -1.86 -8.07
N HIS A 373 -11.88 -2.53 -7.36
CA HIS A 373 -11.49 -3.55 -6.40
C HIS A 373 -11.17 -4.87 -7.13
N LEU A 374 -10.67 -5.88 -6.42
CA LEU A 374 -10.19 -7.12 -7.04
C LEU A 374 -11.25 -7.83 -7.91
N MET A 375 -12.53 -7.83 -7.50
CA MET A 375 -13.61 -8.45 -8.26
C MET A 375 -13.98 -7.65 -9.52
N GLU A 376 -13.96 -6.31 -9.47
CA GLU A 376 -14.16 -5.45 -10.65
C GLU A 376 -13.01 -5.64 -11.64
N MET A 377 -11.77 -5.70 -11.15
CA MET A 377 -10.61 -5.99 -11.98
C MET A 377 -10.69 -7.39 -12.61
N SER A 378 -11.21 -8.38 -11.88
CA SER A 378 -11.47 -9.73 -12.40
C SER A 378 -12.45 -9.70 -13.58
N ARG A 379 -13.52 -8.89 -13.53
CA ARG A 379 -14.47 -8.73 -14.64
C ARG A 379 -13.81 -8.03 -15.84
N LEU A 380 -13.05 -6.95 -15.60
CA LEU A 380 -12.35 -6.21 -16.67
C LEU A 380 -11.30 -7.06 -17.40
N THR A 381 -10.64 -7.99 -16.69
CA THR A 381 -9.51 -8.76 -17.23
C THR A 381 -9.84 -10.21 -17.55
N ASN A 382 -10.99 -10.71 -17.11
CA ASN A 382 -11.39 -12.12 -17.14
C ASN A 382 -10.35 -13.05 -16.47
N GLN A 383 -9.68 -12.56 -15.43
CA GLN A 383 -8.71 -13.33 -14.62
C GLN A 383 -9.28 -13.64 -13.23
N SER A 384 -8.80 -14.71 -12.59
CA SER A 384 -9.21 -15.03 -11.22
C SER A 384 -8.69 -14.01 -10.20
N VAL A 385 -9.42 -13.80 -9.11
CA VAL A 385 -8.96 -12.93 -8.00
C VAL A 385 -7.63 -13.41 -7.42
N THR A 386 -7.40 -14.73 -7.42
CA THR A 386 -6.13 -15.32 -6.94
C THR A 386 -4.96 -14.91 -7.83
N ASP A 387 -5.12 -14.99 -9.15
CA ASP A 387 -4.09 -14.58 -10.10
C ASP A 387 -3.81 -13.08 -10.03
N ILE A 388 -4.87 -12.28 -9.87
CA ILE A 388 -4.75 -10.83 -9.69
C ILE A 388 -3.96 -10.49 -8.42
N LYS A 389 -4.25 -11.15 -7.30
CA LYS A 389 -3.51 -10.96 -6.05
C LYS A 389 -2.04 -11.32 -6.19
N ALA A 390 -1.73 -12.38 -6.92
CA ALA A 390 -0.36 -12.83 -7.15
C ALA A 390 0.46 -11.85 -8.01
N ASN A 391 -0.19 -11.12 -8.93
CA ASN A 391 0.48 -10.30 -9.95
C ASN A 391 -0.07 -8.86 -9.99
N LYS A 392 -0.51 -8.30 -8.86
CA LYS A 392 -1.21 -7.00 -8.77
C LYS A 392 -0.52 -5.88 -9.53
N TYR A 393 0.79 -5.75 -9.34
CA TYR A 393 1.59 -4.68 -9.94
C TYR A 393 1.62 -4.79 -11.47
N ASP A 394 2.08 -5.94 -11.98
CA ASP A 394 2.23 -6.12 -13.42
C ASP A 394 0.88 -6.05 -14.12
N LEU A 395 -0.17 -6.62 -13.54
CA LEU A 395 -1.52 -6.57 -14.07
C LEU A 395 -2.05 -5.12 -14.16
N ALA A 396 -1.94 -4.33 -13.08
CA ALA A 396 -2.39 -2.94 -13.06
C ALA A 396 -1.62 -2.12 -14.11
N ARG A 397 -0.30 -2.31 -14.21
CA ARG A 397 0.56 -1.64 -15.16
C ARG A 397 0.23 -2.00 -16.61
N GLU A 398 0.08 -3.28 -16.91
CA GLU A 398 -0.22 -3.74 -18.28
C GLU A 398 -1.61 -3.29 -18.73
N PHE A 399 -2.59 -3.34 -17.84
CA PHE A 399 -3.95 -2.88 -18.13
C PHE A 399 -3.95 -1.36 -18.37
N ALA A 400 -3.32 -0.58 -17.48
CA ALA A 400 -3.19 0.87 -17.62
C ALA A 400 -2.51 1.25 -18.96
N LYS A 401 -1.41 0.58 -19.30
CA LYS A 401 -0.67 0.79 -20.55
C LYS A 401 -1.50 0.44 -21.78
N ARG A 402 -2.18 -0.72 -21.77
CA ARG A 402 -2.98 -1.20 -22.90
C ARG A 402 -4.11 -0.26 -23.26
N HIS A 403 -4.79 0.26 -22.24
CA HIS A 403 -5.98 1.09 -22.42
C HIS A 403 -5.73 2.59 -22.26
N ASN A 404 -4.47 3.01 -22.04
CA ASN A 404 -4.08 4.42 -21.79
C ASN A 404 -4.88 5.09 -20.67
N VAL A 405 -4.99 4.41 -19.53
CA VAL A 405 -5.76 4.85 -18.35
C VAL A 405 -4.87 4.87 -17.11
N VAL A 406 -5.32 5.53 -16.05
CA VAL A 406 -4.76 5.35 -14.71
C VAL A 406 -5.60 4.32 -13.98
N VAL A 407 -4.96 3.37 -13.32
CA VAL A 407 -5.62 2.32 -12.52
C VAL A 407 -5.21 2.45 -11.06
N ALA A 408 -6.17 2.57 -10.16
CA ALA A 408 -5.99 2.38 -8.72
C ALA A 408 -6.62 1.03 -8.33
N LEU A 409 -5.85 -0.05 -8.37
CA LEU A 409 -6.32 -1.39 -8.02
C LEU A 409 -6.43 -1.52 -6.50
N LYS A 410 -7.67 -1.42 -6.01
CA LYS A 410 -8.01 -1.36 -4.59
C LYS A 410 -7.83 -2.71 -3.89
N ASP A 411 -7.10 -2.70 -2.80
CA ASP A 411 -6.93 -3.79 -1.84
C ASP A 411 -6.34 -3.18 -0.55
N ALA A 412 -6.03 -3.98 0.47
CA ALA A 412 -5.31 -3.54 1.68
C ALA A 412 -4.03 -2.75 1.34
N ARG A 413 -3.40 -3.06 0.21
CA ARG A 413 -2.29 -2.30 -0.41
C ARG A 413 -2.67 -1.95 -1.84
N THR A 414 -3.29 -0.78 -2.00
CA THR A 414 -3.70 -0.28 -3.32
C THR A 414 -2.50 0.02 -4.19
N VAL A 415 -2.52 -0.49 -5.43
CA VAL A 415 -1.51 -0.21 -6.45
C VAL A 415 -2.05 0.83 -7.42
N VAL A 416 -1.30 1.92 -7.66
CA VAL A 416 -1.66 2.93 -8.66
C VAL A 416 -0.64 2.91 -9.79
N SER A 417 -1.11 2.78 -11.03
CA SER A 417 -0.26 2.77 -12.24
C SER A 417 -0.93 3.54 -13.39
N ASP A 418 -0.12 4.22 -14.16
CA ASP A 418 -0.49 4.85 -15.45
C ASP A 418 0.04 4.07 -16.66
N GLY A 419 0.63 2.90 -16.43
CA GLY A 419 1.28 2.07 -17.45
C GLY A 419 2.76 2.38 -17.67
N GLY A 420 3.32 3.35 -16.95
CA GLY A 420 4.75 3.66 -16.93
C GLY A 420 5.61 2.57 -16.25
N LEU A 421 6.90 2.82 -16.13
CA LEU A 421 7.84 1.88 -15.47
C LEU A 421 7.67 1.84 -13.96
N GLN A 422 7.26 2.95 -13.36
CA GLN A 422 7.07 3.07 -11.92
C GLN A 422 5.59 2.97 -11.55
N ALA A 423 5.30 2.42 -10.38
CA ALA A 423 3.96 2.42 -9.79
C ALA A 423 4.03 2.77 -8.30
N TYR A 424 2.95 3.37 -7.83
CA TYR A 424 2.78 3.71 -6.43
C TYR A 424 2.08 2.57 -5.69
N ILE A 425 2.57 2.24 -4.50
CA ILE A 425 1.90 1.33 -3.57
C ILE A 425 1.51 2.10 -2.32
N ASN A 426 0.23 2.06 -1.99
CA ASN A 426 -0.29 2.68 -0.79
C ASN A 426 -0.04 1.80 0.44
N ILE A 427 0.55 2.40 1.47
CA ILE A 427 0.81 1.75 2.77
C ILE A 427 -0.06 2.32 3.89
N THR A 428 -0.82 3.37 3.63
CA THR A 428 -1.78 3.95 4.58
C THR A 428 -3.10 3.21 4.58
N GLY A 429 -3.88 3.37 5.62
CA GLY A 429 -5.19 2.74 5.77
C GLY A 429 -5.24 1.71 6.88
N THR A 430 -6.45 1.23 7.16
CA THR A 430 -6.75 0.27 8.23
C THR A 430 -7.86 -0.67 7.78
N ASN A 431 -7.97 -1.84 8.42
CA ASN A 431 -9.04 -2.81 8.16
C ASN A 431 -10.45 -2.28 8.49
N GLY A 432 -10.58 -1.26 9.35
CA GLY A 432 -11.84 -0.57 9.60
C GLY A 432 -12.45 0.12 8.37
N MET A 433 -11.62 0.38 7.32
CA MET A 433 -12.08 0.94 6.04
C MET A 433 -12.85 -0.07 5.18
N ALA A 434 -12.91 -1.34 5.56
CA ALA A 434 -13.70 -2.38 4.90
C ALA A 434 -15.20 -2.20 5.20
N THR A 435 -15.77 -1.05 4.85
CA THR A 435 -17.17 -0.65 5.06
C THR A 435 -17.78 -0.09 3.78
N GLY A 436 -19.10 -0.19 3.63
CA GLY A 436 -19.80 0.36 2.48
C GLY A 436 -19.64 1.88 2.38
N GLY A 437 -19.40 2.39 1.17
CA GLY A 437 -19.20 3.81 0.90
C GLY A 437 -17.74 4.28 0.94
N SER A 438 -16.81 3.48 1.46
CA SER A 438 -15.38 3.85 1.50
C SER A 438 -14.79 4.13 0.10
N GLY A 439 -15.15 3.33 -0.91
CA GLY A 439 -14.77 3.56 -2.31
C GLY A 439 -15.31 4.86 -2.87
N ASP A 440 -16.57 5.20 -2.56
CA ASP A 440 -17.22 6.43 -3.00
C ASP A 440 -16.49 7.67 -2.44
N VAL A 441 -15.99 7.59 -1.20
CA VAL A 441 -15.14 8.63 -0.59
C VAL A 441 -13.85 8.80 -1.38
N LEU A 442 -13.15 7.70 -1.68
CA LEU A 442 -11.90 7.73 -2.48
C LEU A 442 -12.12 8.41 -3.82
N THR A 443 -13.21 8.08 -4.52
CA THR A 443 -13.54 8.63 -5.82
C THR A 443 -13.72 10.16 -5.74
N GLY A 444 -14.40 10.63 -4.68
CA GLY A 444 -14.56 12.07 -4.40
C GLY A 444 -13.24 12.77 -4.09
N ILE A 445 -12.37 12.15 -3.30
CA ILE A 445 -11.03 12.67 -2.98
C ILE A 445 -10.21 12.86 -4.27
N ILE A 446 -10.12 11.85 -5.13
CA ILE A 446 -9.38 11.94 -6.40
C ILE A 446 -9.95 13.05 -7.28
N ALA A 447 -11.28 13.12 -7.42
CA ALA A 447 -11.94 14.15 -8.24
C ALA A 447 -11.70 15.57 -7.70
N GLY A 448 -11.69 15.75 -6.38
CA GLY A 448 -11.39 17.02 -5.73
C GLY A 448 -9.96 17.52 -6.00
N LEU A 449 -8.98 16.62 -6.04
CA LEU A 449 -7.59 16.94 -6.40
C LEU A 449 -7.44 17.28 -7.88
N LEU A 450 -8.06 16.50 -8.76
CA LEU A 450 -8.09 16.74 -10.21
C LEU A 450 -8.68 18.12 -10.56
N ALA A 451 -9.78 18.49 -9.92
CA ALA A 451 -10.45 19.77 -10.16
C ALA A 451 -9.54 20.96 -9.84
N GLN A 452 -8.61 20.81 -8.93
CA GLN A 452 -7.60 21.82 -8.60
C GLN A 452 -6.41 21.85 -9.57
N GLY A 453 -6.44 21.05 -10.64
CA GLY A 453 -5.47 21.07 -11.73
C GLY A 453 -4.33 20.07 -11.58
N MET A 454 -4.41 19.11 -10.65
CA MET A 454 -3.41 18.04 -10.55
C MET A 454 -3.45 17.10 -11.75
N ASP A 455 -2.29 16.59 -12.13
CA ASP A 455 -2.18 15.48 -13.10
C ASP A 455 -2.95 14.25 -12.63
N ARG A 456 -3.45 13.43 -13.57
CA ARG A 456 -4.26 12.24 -13.29
C ARG A 456 -3.55 11.23 -12.39
N PHE A 457 -2.29 10.94 -12.69
CA PHE A 457 -1.53 9.96 -11.94
C PHE A 457 -1.19 10.48 -10.54
N GLU A 458 -0.73 11.75 -10.45
CA GLU A 458 -0.44 12.39 -9.17
C GLU A 458 -1.69 12.51 -8.28
N ALA A 459 -2.82 12.97 -8.83
CA ALA A 459 -4.08 13.07 -8.08
C ALA A 459 -4.58 11.71 -7.58
N THR A 460 -4.39 10.64 -8.37
CA THR A 460 -4.79 9.29 -7.97
C THR A 460 -3.92 8.76 -6.84
N LYS A 461 -2.60 8.91 -6.92
CA LYS A 461 -1.67 8.51 -5.86
C LYS A 461 -1.92 9.24 -4.55
N LEU A 462 -1.97 10.58 -4.63
CA LEU A 462 -2.22 11.41 -3.45
C LEU A 462 -3.61 11.13 -2.88
N GLY A 463 -4.62 10.97 -3.73
CA GLY A 463 -5.98 10.63 -3.32
C GLY A 463 -6.07 9.30 -2.56
N VAL A 464 -5.39 8.27 -3.04
CA VAL A 464 -5.31 6.97 -2.36
C VAL A 464 -4.58 7.09 -1.03
N CYS A 465 -3.49 7.84 -0.96
CA CYS A 465 -2.73 8.10 0.27
C CYS A 465 -3.59 8.83 1.31
N MET A 466 -4.21 9.94 0.92
CA MET A 466 -5.08 10.77 1.77
C MET A 466 -6.29 9.99 2.28
N HIS A 467 -6.91 9.18 1.42
CA HIS A 467 -8.01 8.30 1.81
C HIS A 467 -7.60 7.31 2.91
N GLY A 468 -6.41 6.70 2.76
CA GLY A 468 -5.86 5.80 3.78
C GLY A 468 -5.54 6.53 5.10
N MET A 469 -4.91 7.71 5.04
CA MET A 469 -4.63 8.55 6.22
C MET A 469 -5.93 8.97 6.93
N ALA A 470 -6.96 9.35 6.17
CA ALA A 470 -8.29 9.68 6.73
C ALA A 470 -8.92 8.47 7.42
N GLY A 471 -8.77 7.27 6.82
CA GLY A 471 -9.20 6.03 7.44
C GLY A 471 -8.47 5.70 8.74
N GLN A 472 -7.16 5.93 8.82
CA GLN A 472 -6.38 5.77 10.06
C GLN A 472 -6.85 6.75 11.15
N ALA A 473 -6.99 8.03 10.82
CA ALA A 473 -7.48 9.04 11.76
C ALA A 473 -8.90 8.72 12.25
N ALA A 474 -9.79 8.25 11.37
CA ALA A 474 -11.13 7.79 11.76
C ALA A 474 -11.08 6.58 12.71
N ALA A 475 -10.18 5.64 12.46
CA ALA A 475 -10.01 4.46 13.32
C ALA A 475 -9.41 4.82 14.69
N GLU A 476 -8.51 5.79 14.75
CA GLU A 476 -7.97 6.31 16.02
C GLU A 476 -9.05 6.97 16.87
N GLU A 477 -10.00 7.70 16.24
CA GLU A 477 -11.10 8.37 16.95
C GLU A 477 -12.24 7.43 17.33
N LYS A 478 -12.65 6.54 16.41
CA LYS A 478 -13.88 5.73 16.56
C LYS A 478 -13.63 4.25 16.85
N GLY A 479 -12.38 3.78 16.67
CA GLY A 479 -12.05 2.35 16.66
C GLY A 479 -12.38 1.69 15.31
N GLN A 480 -11.61 0.66 14.97
CA GLN A 480 -11.73 -0.06 13.68
C GLN A 480 -13.09 -0.76 13.49
N TYR A 481 -13.77 -1.15 14.57
CA TYR A 481 -15.08 -1.84 14.50
C TYR A 481 -16.27 -0.90 14.28
N SER A 482 -16.16 0.35 14.71
CA SER A 482 -17.31 1.26 14.73
C SER A 482 -17.26 2.35 13.67
N MET A 483 -16.11 2.54 13.01
CA MET A 483 -16.00 3.54 11.97
C MET A 483 -16.81 3.18 10.72
N ILE A 484 -17.33 4.21 10.06
CA ILE A 484 -18.09 4.12 8.80
C ILE A 484 -17.56 5.14 7.80
N ALA A 485 -18.00 5.06 6.53
CA ALA A 485 -17.52 5.96 5.46
C ALA A 485 -17.66 7.45 5.78
N GLY A 486 -18.71 7.86 6.47
CA GLY A 486 -18.90 9.25 6.91
C GLY A 486 -17.83 9.71 7.91
N ASP A 487 -17.22 8.80 8.68
CA ASP A 487 -16.10 9.14 9.57
C ASP A 487 -14.83 9.41 8.74
N ILE A 488 -14.59 8.63 7.70
CA ILE A 488 -13.46 8.86 6.77
C ILE A 488 -13.58 10.26 6.15
N VAL A 489 -14.76 10.64 5.67
CA VAL A 489 -15.00 11.98 5.10
C VAL A 489 -14.69 13.09 6.11
N ARG A 490 -15.16 12.93 7.37
CA ARG A 490 -14.87 13.92 8.43
C ARG A 490 -13.39 14.01 8.78
N SER A 491 -12.70 12.90 8.76
CA SER A 491 -11.27 12.86 9.08
C SER A 491 -10.36 13.49 8.01
N ILE A 492 -10.86 13.73 6.78
CA ILE A 492 -10.12 14.51 5.77
C ILE A 492 -9.79 15.91 6.31
N GLU A 493 -10.75 16.59 6.97
CA GLU A 493 -10.51 17.92 7.53
C GLU A 493 -9.46 17.92 8.65
N GLN A 494 -9.40 16.86 9.45
CA GLN A 494 -8.43 16.75 10.54
C GLN A 494 -6.99 16.64 10.01
N ILE A 495 -6.81 15.89 8.91
CA ILE A 495 -5.50 15.74 8.28
C ILE A 495 -5.08 17.08 7.66
N LEU A 496 -5.95 17.71 6.86
CA LEU A 496 -5.65 18.96 6.20
C LEU A 496 -5.46 20.14 7.16
N ALA A 497 -6.11 20.11 8.34
CA ALA A 497 -5.93 21.14 9.36
C ALA A 497 -4.58 21.02 10.09
N LYS A 498 -4.03 19.83 10.27
CA LYS A 498 -2.69 19.61 10.83
C LYS A 498 -1.62 20.15 9.89
N GLU A 499 -1.75 19.86 8.61
CA GLU A 499 -0.83 20.32 7.55
C GLU A 499 -0.81 21.87 7.37
N ALA A 500 -1.89 22.58 7.77
CA ALA A 500 -1.98 24.03 7.68
C ALA A 500 -1.45 24.76 8.93
N ALA A 501 -1.11 24.04 9.98
CA ALA A 501 -0.70 24.61 11.28
C ALA A 501 0.83 24.65 11.49
N GLU A 502 1.61 23.99 10.62
CA GLU A 502 3.07 24.03 10.55
C GLU A 502 3.56 25.00 9.47
#